data_f0f1a42a23383fc719c7a58b7ca99613
#
_entry.id   f0f1a42a23383fc719c7a58b7ca99613
#
_cell.length_a   1.000
_cell.length_b   1.000
_cell.length_c   1.000
_cell.angle_alpha   90.00
_cell.angle_beta   90.00
_cell.angle_gamma   90.00
#
_symmetry.space_group_name_H-M   'P 1'
#
loop_
_entity.id
_entity.type
_entity.pdbx_description
1 polymer ?
#
loop_
_entity_poly.entity_id
_entity_poly.type
_entity_poly.pdbx_seq_one_letter_code
_entity_poly.pdbx_strand_id
1 'polypeptide(L)'
;MEQNERIRCLIIGSGPAGYTAAIYASRANLSPVLYEGMQPGGQLTTTSDIENFPGYPEGISGFDMMEDLKKQAERFGANIRRGIATAVDFSQKPYRITIDGEKIIEADALIISTGASAKYLGLPDEVKYAGMGVSACATCDGFFYRKKIVAVVGGGDTACEEAEYLSHLASKVYLIVRKNFLRASNIMQRRVNENPNIEILFETQAEGLFGENGVEGVHLVKGKDTAHEERYDLPIDGFFLAIGHKPNTDIXXXXIPLPSMKTDI
;
A
#
# COMPACT_ATOMS: atom_id res chain seq x y z
N MET A 1 -34.28 21.88 -13.46
CA MET A 1 -33.22 20.88 -13.24
C MET A 1 -31.94 21.64 -12.95
N GLU A 2 -31.34 21.42 -11.79
CA GLU A 2 -30.03 22.02 -11.50
C GLU A 2 -29.01 21.49 -12.49
N GLN A 3 -28.27 22.38 -13.11
CA GLN A 3 -27.21 21.98 -14.04
C GLN A 3 -26.04 21.40 -13.26
N ASN A 4 -25.55 20.22 -13.67
CA ASN A 4 -24.41 19.60 -13.02
C ASN A 4 -23.19 20.52 -13.10
N GLU A 5 -22.39 20.52 -12.03
CA GLU A 5 -21.12 21.27 -12.02
C GLU A 5 -20.17 20.67 -13.07
N ARG A 6 -19.61 21.50 -13.94
CA ARG A 6 -18.67 21.06 -14.96
C ARG A 6 -17.24 21.49 -14.59
N ILE A 7 -16.32 20.56 -14.62
CA ILE A 7 -14.92 20.72 -14.21
C ILE A 7 -14.01 20.37 -15.39
N ARG A 8 -13.03 21.22 -15.69
CA ARG A 8 -12.08 20.97 -16.80
C ARG A 8 -11.18 19.78 -16.51
N CYS A 9 -10.63 19.69 -15.29
CA CYS A 9 -9.72 18.62 -14.88
C CYS A 9 -10.08 18.17 -13.47
N LEU A 10 -10.65 16.99 -13.36
CA LEU A 10 -11.01 16.41 -12.07
C LEU A 10 -9.96 15.37 -11.67
N ILE A 11 -9.52 15.41 -10.42
CA ILE A 11 -8.55 14.47 -9.87
C ILE A 11 -9.23 13.70 -8.73
N ILE A 12 -9.16 12.37 -8.78
CA ILE A 12 -9.72 11.51 -7.73
C ILE A 12 -8.56 10.89 -6.96
N GLY A 13 -8.47 11.20 -5.66
CA GLY A 13 -7.46 10.67 -4.75
C GLY A 13 -6.37 11.67 -4.42
N SER A 14 -6.03 11.74 -3.13
CA SER A 14 -5.15 12.75 -2.54
C SER A 14 -3.81 12.19 -2.05
N GLY A 15 -3.41 11.03 -2.54
CA GLY A 15 -2.06 10.54 -2.29
C GLY A 15 -1.01 11.40 -3.02
N PRO A 16 0.28 11.04 -2.91
CA PRO A 16 1.34 11.81 -3.57
C PRO A 16 1.08 12.02 -5.07
N ALA A 17 0.53 11.02 -5.75
CA ALA A 17 0.22 11.11 -7.18
C ALA A 17 -0.85 12.18 -7.46
N GLY A 18 -1.90 12.22 -6.63
CA GLY A 18 -2.99 13.18 -6.79
C GLY A 18 -2.53 14.62 -6.56
N TYR A 19 -1.83 14.87 -5.45
CA TYR A 19 -1.32 16.22 -5.18
C TYR A 19 -0.28 16.65 -6.22
N THR A 20 0.58 15.75 -6.68
CA THR A 20 1.53 16.06 -7.76
C THR A 20 0.79 16.43 -9.04
N ALA A 21 -0.24 15.65 -9.41
CA ALA A 21 -1.07 15.96 -10.58
C ALA A 21 -1.74 17.33 -10.41
N ALA A 22 -2.25 17.64 -9.21
CA ALA A 22 -2.91 18.92 -8.93
C ALA A 22 -1.94 20.09 -9.07
N ILE A 23 -0.69 19.94 -8.60
CA ILE A 23 0.35 20.98 -8.77
C ILE A 23 0.56 21.27 -10.25
N TYR A 24 0.80 20.23 -11.06
CA TYR A 24 1.11 20.42 -12.48
C TYR A 24 -0.12 20.90 -13.28
N ALA A 25 -1.30 20.38 -12.99
CA ALA A 25 -2.52 20.83 -13.67
C ALA A 25 -2.82 22.32 -13.35
N SER A 26 -2.59 22.74 -12.09
CA SER A 26 -2.74 24.15 -11.71
C SER A 26 -1.73 25.03 -12.45
N ARG A 27 -0.46 24.62 -12.49
CA ARG A 27 0.58 25.37 -13.21
C ARG A 27 0.31 25.44 -14.71
N ALA A 28 -0.43 24.48 -15.26
CA ALA A 28 -0.87 24.49 -16.67
C ALA A 28 -2.20 25.25 -16.87
N ASN A 29 -2.68 25.95 -15.84
CA ASN A 29 -3.91 26.75 -15.89
C ASN A 29 -5.17 25.92 -16.24
N LEU A 30 -5.23 24.67 -15.74
CA LEU A 30 -6.36 23.78 -15.97
C LEU A 30 -7.44 23.88 -14.90
N SER A 31 -7.20 24.69 -13.85
CA SER A 31 -8.13 24.88 -12.72
C SER A 31 -8.61 23.53 -12.15
N PRO A 32 -7.69 22.67 -11.70
CA PRO A 32 -8.10 21.34 -11.27
C PRO A 32 -8.91 21.36 -9.98
N VAL A 33 -9.86 20.43 -9.90
CA VAL A 33 -10.57 20.10 -8.67
C VAL A 33 -10.11 18.69 -8.25
N LEU A 34 -9.74 18.53 -6.98
CA LEU A 34 -9.31 17.24 -6.45
C LEU A 34 -10.23 16.82 -5.31
N TYR A 35 -10.76 15.62 -5.38
CA TYR A 35 -11.51 15.00 -4.26
C TYR A 35 -10.62 14.05 -3.48
N GLU A 36 -10.51 14.30 -2.16
CA GLU A 36 -9.53 13.65 -1.29
C GLU A 36 -9.79 12.17 -1.02
N GLY A 37 -11.06 11.75 -1.04
CA GLY A 37 -11.41 10.39 -0.68
C GLY A 37 -11.53 10.20 0.83
N MET A 38 -11.56 8.93 1.27
CA MET A 38 -11.78 8.58 2.68
C MET A 38 -10.58 8.94 3.57
N GLN A 39 -9.38 8.88 3.01
CA GLN A 39 -8.14 9.13 3.76
C GLN A 39 -7.35 10.24 3.08
N PRO A 40 -7.60 11.51 3.46
CA PRO A 40 -6.85 12.64 2.89
C PRO A 40 -5.34 12.45 3.09
N GLY A 41 -4.57 12.61 2.01
CA GLY A 41 -3.13 12.36 2.02
C GLY A 41 -2.73 10.94 1.67
N GLY A 42 -3.69 9.99 1.71
CA GLY A 42 -3.44 8.60 1.32
C GLY A 42 -2.62 7.81 2.33
N GLN A 43 -2.04 6.71 1.87
CA GLN A 43 -1.34 5.76 2.74
C GLN A 43 -0.19 6.37 3.54
N LEU A 44 0.52 7.35 2.98
CA LEU A 44 1.67 7.93 3.68
C LEU A 44 1.31 8.57 5.02
N THR A 45 0.05 9.01 5.18
CA THR A 45 -0.37 9.63 6.45
C THR A 45 -0.31 8.67 7.65
N THR A 46 -0.18 7.38 7.40
CA THR A 46 -0.04 6.37 8.48
C THR A 46 1.42 6.04 8.79
N THR A 47 2.37 6.63 8.05
CA THR A 47 3.81 6.40 8.25
C THR A 47 4.36 7.45 9.23
N SER A 48 4.99 6.97 10.31
CA SER A 48 5.52 7.87 11.34
C SER A 48 6.70 8.69 10.84
N ASP A 49 7.65 8.05 10.14
CA ASP A 49 8.87 8.71 9.68
C ASP A 49 9.18 8.31 8.24
N ILE A 50 9.33 9.30 7.38
CA ILE A 50 9.75 9.12 5.99
C ILE A 50 11.18 9.66 5.88
N GLU A 51 12.14 8.77 5.65
CA GLU A 51 13.55 9.11 5.53
C GLU A 51 14.08 8.95 4.10
N ASN A 52 13.25 8.38 3.21
CA ASN A 52 13.67 8.03 1.85
C ASN A 52 13.06 8.89 0.75
N PHE A 53 12.42 10.02 1.10
CA PHE A 53 11.93 10.98 0.11
C PHE A 53 12.91 12.16 0.02
N PRO A 54 13.47 12.43 -1.18
CA PRO A 54 14.44 13.52 -1.32
C PRO A 54 13.83 14.88 -1.00
N GLY A 55 14.53 15.70 -0.24
CA GLY A 55 14.09 17.04 0.14
C GLY A 55 13.92 17.23 1.64
N TYR A 56 13.93 16.12 2.40
CA TYR A 56 13.80 16.15 3.86
C TYR A 56 15.01 15.45 4.50
N PRO A 57 16.15 16.17 4.65
CA PRO A 57 17.39 15.55 5.12
C PRO A 57 17.32 15.02 6.57
N GLU A 58 16.38 15.54 7.36
CA GLU A 58 16.18 15.09 8.75
C GLU A 58 14.99 14.12 8.88
N GLY A 59 14.40 13.70 7.73
CA GLY A 59 13.17 12.94 7.74
C GLY A 59 11.95 13.84 7.95
N ILE A 60 10.78 13.28 7.82
CA ILE A 60 9.50 13.98 8.04
C ILE A 60 8.41 12.95 8.32
N SER A 61 7.42 13.31 9.15
CA SER A 61 6.25 12.43 9.29
C SER A 61 5.46 12.37 7.98
N GLY A 62 4.87 11.21 7.70
CA GLY A 62 4.05 11.09 6.49
C GLY A 62 2.88 12.07 6.48
N PHE A 63 2.29 12.34 7.64
CA PHE A 63 1.22 13.33 7.77
C PHE A 63 1.72 14.73 7.35
N ASP A 64 2.84 15.19 7.92
CA ASP A 64 3.37 16.53 7.63
C ASP A 64 3.80 16.64 6.16
N MET A 65 4.43 15.61 5.61
CA MET A 65 4.80 15.59 4.20
C MET A 65 3.56 15.74 3.29
N MET A 66 2.49 15.02 3.60
CA MET A 66 1.28 15.10 2.78
C MET A 66 0.57 16.45 2.94
N GLU A 67 0.66 17.07 4.13
CA GLU A 67 0.18 18.43 4.34
C GLU A 67 0.99 19.45 3.51
N ASP A 68 2.31 19.26 3.43
CA ASP A 68 3.17 20.11 2.59
C ASP A 68 2.79 20.00 1.11
N LEU A 69 2.59 18.77 0.61
CA LEU A 69 2.16 18.56 -0.77
C LEU A 69 0.79 19.19 -1.05
N LYS A 70 -0.14 19.08 -0.10
CA LYS A 70 -1.46 19.71 -0.19
C LYS A 70 -1.34 21.22 -0.29
N LYS A 71 -0.62 21.84 0.65
CA LYS A 71 -0.38 23.29 0.67
C LYS A 71 0.28 23.77 -0.63
N GLN A 72 1.21 22.98 -1.17
CA GLN A 72 1.85 23.31 -2.43
C GLN A 72 0.84 23.31 -3.59
N ALA A 73 -0.04 22.33 -3.65
CA ALA A 73 -1.09 22.25 -4.68
C ALA A 73 -2.05 23.44 -4.55
N GLU A 74 -2.50 23.74 -3.33
CA GLU A 74 -3.39 24.88 -3.04
C GLU A 74 -2.74 26.23 -3.42
N ARG A 75 -1.45 26.38 -3.14
CA ARG A 75 -0.71 27.60 -3.50
C ARG A 75 -0.75 27.89 -5.01
N PHE A 76 -0.79 26.84 -5.84
CA PHE A 76 -0.91 27.00 -7.29
C PHE A 76 -2.36 27.08 -7.76
N GLY A 77 -3.34 27.03 -6.86
CA GLY A 77 -4.74 27.23 -7.17
C GLY A 77 -5.56 25.95 -7.37
N ALA A 78 -5.06 24.80 -6.94
CA ALA A 78 -5.86 23.58 -6.94
C ALA A 78 -7.02 23.72 -5.95
N ASN A 79 -8.22 23.34 -6.38
CA ASN A 79 -9.41 23.33 -5.52
C ASN A 79 -9.56 21.95 -4.90
N ILE A 80 -9.11 21.80 -3.66
CA ILE A 80 -9.11 20.53 -2.95
C ILE A 80 -10.38 20.42 -2.12
N ARG A 81 -11.13 19.34 -2.31
CA ARG A 81 -12.45 19.13 -1.71
C ARG A 81 -12.54 17.80 -0.98
N ARG A 82 -13.28 17.77 0.10
CA ARG A 82 -13.68 16.53 0.75
C ARG A 82 -14.75 15.85 -0.07
N GLY A 83 -14.78 14.52 -0.01
CA GLY A 83 -15.76 13.70 -0.70
C GLY A 83 -15.14 12.48 -1.34
N ILE A 84 -15.96 11.48 -1.59
CA ILE A 84 -15.54 10.18 -2.11
C ILE A 84 -16.18 9.98 -3.48
N ALA A 85 -15.37 9.76 -4.51
CA ALA A 85 -15.89 9.33 -5.80
C ALA A 85 -16.38 7.88 -5.66
N THR A 86 -17.69 7.69 -5.83
CA THR A 86 -18.34 6.39 -5.63
C THR A 86 -18.65 5.69 -6.95
N ALA A 87 -18.72 6.43 -8.05
CA ALA A 87 -18.96 5.85 -9.39
C ALA A 87 -18.42 6.80 -10.46
N VAL A 88 -18.01 6.23 -11.58
CA VAL A 88 -17.63 6.99 -12.77
C VAL A 88 -18.30 6.40 -14.00
N ASP A 89 -18.74 7.27 -14.91
CA ASP A 89 -19.33 6.89 -16.19
C ASP A 89 -18.44 7.47 -17.31
N PHE A 90 -17.80 6.57 -18.03
CA PHE A 90 -16.89 6.89 -19.16
C PHE A 90 -17.57 6.69 -20.52
N SER A 91 -18.87 6.38 -20.55
CA SER A 91 -19.57 6.05 -21.81
C SER A 91 -19.67 7.25 -22.76
N GLN A 92 -19.58 8.45 -22.22
CA GLN A 92 -19.72 9.68 -23.01
C GLN A 92 -18.87 10.81 -22.41
N LYS A 93 -18.69 11.89 -23.17
CA LYS A 93 -18.07 13.12 -22.67
C LYS A 93 -19.11 14.22 -22.58
N PRO A 94 -19.06 15.08 -21.54
CA PRO A 94 -18.14 15.02 -20.41
C PRO A 94 -18.36 13.75 -19.57
N TYR A 95 -17.29 13.26 -18.94
CA TYR A 95 -17.38 12.11 -18.04
C TYR A 95 -18.22 12.47 -16.82
N ARG A 96 -18.99 11.53 -16.30
CA ARG A 96 -19.83 11.77 -15.12
C ARG A 96 -19.26 11.01 -13.93
N ILE A 97 -19.07 11.72 -12.84
CA ILE A 97 -18.54 11.19 -11.60
C ILE A 97 -19.53 11.46 -10.47
N THR A 98 -19.90 10.40 -9.75
CA THR A 98 -20.77 10.53 -8.58
C THR A 98 -19.90 10.68 -7.33
N ILE A 99 -20.15 11.73 -6.57
CA ILE A 99 -19.46 12.02 -5.31
C ILE A 99 -20.45 11.73 -4.17
N ASP A 100 -19.97 11.00 -3.18
CA ASP A 100 -20.71 10.62 -1.95
C ASP A 100 -22.06 9.94 -2.23
N GLY A 101 -22.17 9.28 -3.37
CA GLY A 101 -23.37 8.55 -3.76
C GLY A 101 -24.50 9.42 -4.31
N GLU A 102 -24.35 10.75 -4.33
CA GLU A 102 -25.45 11.66 -4.66
C GLU A 102 -25.07 12.73 -5.70
N LYS A 103 -24.01 13.46 -5.47
CA LYS A 103 -23.65 14.62 -6.30
C LYS A 103 -23.01 14.17 -7.60
N ILE A 104 -23.59 14.56 -8.73
CA ILE A 104 -23.02 14.28 -10.06
C ILE A 104 -22.18 15.47 -10.53
N ILE A 105 -20.95 15.20 -10.92
CA ILE A 105 -20.01 16.17 -11.49
C ILE A 105 -19.69 15.74 -12.92
N GLU A 106 -19.63 16.69 -13.82
CA GLU A 106 -19.20 16.47 -15.20
C GLU A 106 -17.76 16.94 -15.36
N ALA A 107 -16.89 16.08 -15.93
CA ALA A 107 -15.48 16.39 -16.11
C ALA A 107 -15.06 16.25 -17.56
N ASP A 108 -14.33 17.24 -18.08
CA ASP A 108 -13.77 17.17 -19.45
C ASP A 108 -12.58 16.19 -19.48
N ALA A 109 -11.77 16.19 -18.42
CA ALA A 109 -10.66 15.28 -18.22
C ALA A 109 -10.66 14.74 -16.78
N LEU A 110 -10.27 13.49 -16.60
CA LEU A 110 -10.24 12.84 -15.31
C LEU A 110 -8.87 12.20 -15.07
N ILE A 111 -8.29 12.47 -13.92
CA ILE A 111 -7.07 11.81 -13.44
C ILE A 111 -7.47 10.89 -12.27
N ILE A 112 -7.17 9.60 -12.42
CA ILE A 112 -7.47 8.61 -11.39
C ILE A 112 -6.18 8.32 -10.62
N SER A 113 -6.13 8.70 -9.35
CA SER A 113 -4.98 8.53 -8.48
C SER A 113 -5.40 7.91 -7.13
N THR A 114 -6.28 6.90 -7.23
CA THR A 114 -6.91 6.27 -6.07
C THR A 114 -6.00 5.29 -5.33
N GLY A 115 -4.81 5.00 -5.88
CA GLY A 115 -3.81 4.19 -5.22
C GLY A 115 -4.17 2.72 -5.11
N ALA A 116 -3.60 2.08 -4.11
CA ALA A 116 -3.82 0.68 -3.81
C ALA A 116 -3.78 0.47 -2.30
N SER A 117 -4.42 -0.57 -1.83
CA SER A 117 -4.43 -0.93 -0.41
C SER A 117 -3.66 -2.23 -0.21
N ALA A 118 -2.79 -2.27 0.78
CA ALA A 118 -2.06 -3.49 1.11
C ALA A 118 -3.06 -4.57 1.52
N LYS A 119 -2.76 -5.79 1.16
CA LYS A 119 -3.52 -6.96 1.61
C LYS A 119 -2.98 -7.41 2.97
N TYR A 120 -3.90 -7.82 3.81
CA TYR A 120 -3.61 -8.34 5.14
C TYR A 120 -4.09 -9.79 5.23
N LEU A 121 -3.56 -10.54 6.18
CA LEU A 121 -4.00 -11.94 6.39
C LEU A 121 -5.39 -11.98 7.04
N GLY A 122 -5.77 -10.91 7.71
CA GLY A 122 -7.03 -10.83 8.45
C GLY A 122 -6.89 -11.25 9.91
N LEU A 123 -5.66 -11.28 10.42
CA LEU A 123 -5.43 -11.58 11.83
C LEU A 123 -5.80 -10.35 12.68
N PRO A 124 -6.52 -10.52 13.79
CA PRO A 124 -6.87 -9.38 14.66
C PRO A 124 -5.64 -8.59 15.13
N ASP A 125 -4.54 -9.29 15.32
CA ASP A 125 -3.28 -8.72 15.82
C ASP A 125 -2.61 -7.77 14.82
N GLU A 126 -2.92 -7.89 13.52
CA GLU A 126 -2.35 -7.00 12.50
C GLU A 126 -2.73 -5.54 12.77
N VAL A 127 -3.97 -5.31 13.17
CA VAL A 127 -4.44 -3.96 13.53
C VAL A 127 -3.84 -3.51 14.86
N LYS A 128 -3.79 -4.41 15.84
CA LYS A 128 -3.24 -4.14 17.16
C LYS A 128 -1.79 -3.65 17.09
N TYR A 129 -0.98 -4.30 16.24
CA TYR A 129 0.45 -4.01 16.14
C TYR A 129 0.82 -3.16 14.91
N ALA A 130 -0.15 -2.54 14.25
CA ALA A 130 0.14 -1.65 13.12
C ALA A 130 1.06 -0.50 13.59
N GLY A 131 2.22 -0.35 12.94
CA GLY A 131 3.24 0.63 13.34
C GLY A 131 4.03 0.25 14.59
N MET A 132 3.72 -0.92 15.18
CA MET A 132 4.42 -1.43 16.36
C MET A 132 4.97 -2.83 16.10
N GLY A 133 5.44 -3.04 14.87
CA GLY A 133 6.02 -4.31 14.45
C GLY A 133 5.38 -4.92 13.21
N VAL A 134 4.16 -4.51 12.84
CA VAL A 134 3.49 -4.97 11.62
C VAL A 134 3.64 -3.90 10.54
N SER A 135 4.12 -4.29 9.36
CA SER A 135 4.31 -3.41 8.21
C SER A 135 3.92 -4.14 6.92
N ALA A 136 3.59 -3.37 5.89
CA ALA A 136 3.36 -3.87 4.53
C ALA A 136 4.31 -3.19 3.53
N CYS A 137 5.45 -2.66 4.02
CA CYS A 137 6.41 -1.95 3.18
C CYS A 137 7.82 -2.07 3.75
N ALA A 138 8.60 -2.99 3.21
CA ALA A 138 9.97 -3.21 3.68
C ALA A 138 10.88 -2.01 3.44
N THR A 139 10.73 -1.32 2.31
CA THR A 139 11.57 -0.15 2.00
C THR A 139 11.23 1.07 2.85
N CYS A 140 9.99 1.13 3.37
CA CYS A 140 9.56 2.21 4.26
C CYS A 140 10.11 2.00 5.68
N ASP A 141 9.88 0.80 6.22
CA ASP A 141 10.07 0.54 7.64
C ASP A 141 11.30 -0.33 7.96
N GLY A 142 11.93 -0.93 6.96
CA GLY A 142 13.02 -1.89 7.17
C GLY A 142 14.19 -1.33 7.98
N PHE A 143 14.48 -0.04 7.85
CA PHE A 143 15.59 0.59 8.58
C PHE A 143 15.43 0.48 10.10
N PHE A 144 14.19 0.51 10.62
CA PHE A 144 13.91 0.39 12.06
C PHE A 144 14.22 -1.02 12.61
N TYR A 145 14.44 -1.98 11.71
CA TYR A 145 14.70 -3.38 12.08
C TYR A 145 16.16 -3.79 11.85
N ARG A 146 17.07 -2.82 11.80
CA ARG A 146 18.51 -3.11 11.69
C ARG A 146 18.97 -3.96 12.86
N LYS A 147 19.67 -5.07 12.54
CA LYS A 147 20.22 -6.05 13.50
C LYS A 147 19.14 -6.80 14.30
N LYS A 148 17.86 -6.68 13.89
CA LYS A 148 16.73 -7.39 14.51
C LYS A 148 16.36 -8.63 13.69
N ILE A 149 15.43 -9.41 14.20
CA ILE A 149 14.90 -10.60 13.53
C ILE A 149 13.53 -10.26 12.96
N VAL A 150 13.33 -10.50 11.68
CA VAL A 150 12.04 -10.18 11.04
C VAL A 150 11.48 -11.37 10.28
N ALA A 151 10.17 -11.36 10.10
CA ALA A 151 9.47 -12.31 9.24
C ALA A 151 8.80 -11.57 8.09
N VAL A 152 8.86 -12.15 6.89
CA VAL A 152 8.17 -11.67 5.69
C VAL A 152 7.18 -12.75 5.29
N VAL A 153 5.92 -12.39 5.06
CA VAL A 153 4.88 -13.34 4.65
C VAL A 153 4.60 -13.17 3.16
N GLY A 154 4.77 -14.23 2.40
CA GLY A 154 4.49 -14.23 0.97
C GLY A 154 5.40 -15.19 0.22
N GLY A 155 5.08 -15.48 -1.04
CA GLY A 155 5.86 -16.42 -1.85
C GLY A 155 6.01 -15.98 -3.31
N GLY A 156 5.66 -14.75 -3.64
CA GLY A 156 5.86 -14.15 -4.96
C GLY A 156 7.11 -13.29 -5.03
N ASP A 157 7.32 -12.64 -6.18
CA ASP A 157 8.50 -11.78 -6.38
C ASP A 157 8.61 -10.69 -5.31
N THR A 158 7.52 -10.00 -5.01
CA THR A 158 7.52 -8.95 -3.97
C THR A 158 8.04 -9.46 -2.63
N ALA A 159 7.56 -10.65 -2.20
CA ALA A 159 7.99 -11.21 -0.93
C ALA A 159 9.48 -11.55 -0.93
N CYS A 160 9.98 -12.07 -2.05
CA CYS A 160 11.40 -12.39 -2.18
C CYS A 160 12.25 -11.10 -2.24
N GLU A 161 11.80 -10.08 -2.94
CA GLU A 161 12.46 -8.77 -3.00
C GLU A 161 12.53 -8.12 -1.62
N GLU A 162 11.41 -8.13 -0.89
CA GLU A 162 11.36 -7.58 0.47
C GLU A 162 12.26 -8.37 1.44
N ALA A 163 12.25 -9.70 1.34
CA ALA A 163 13.13 -10.54 2.17
C ALA A 163 14.60 -10.26 1.85
N GLU A 164 14.94 -10.15 0.56
CA GLU A 164 16.31 -9.81 0.15
C GLU A 164 16.72 -8.43 0.69
N TYR A 165 15.87 -7.42 0.49
CA TYR A 165 16.12 -6.07 0.99
C TYR A 165 16.35 -6.08 2.51
N LEU A 166 15.44 -6.70 3.25
CA LEU A 166 15.54 -6.76 4.71
C LEU A 166 16.77 -7.54 5.18
N SER A 167 17.25 -8.52 4.41
CA SER A 167 18.43 -9.32 4.78
C SER A 167 19.72 -8.49 4.84
N HIS A 168 19.74 -7.32 4.20
CA HIS A 168 20.86 -6.38 4.28
C HIS A 168 20.82 -5.52 5.55
N LEU A 169 19.69 -5.49 6.23
CA LEU A 169 19.47 -4.67 7.43
C LEU A 169 19.34 -5.53 8.69
N ALA A 170 18.45 -6.50 8.63
CA ALA A 170 18.15 -7.39 9.76
C ALA A 170 19.25 -8.42 9.99
N SER A 171 19.33 -8.94 11.20
CA SER A 171 20.25 -10.05 11.52
C SER A 171 19.76 -11.40 10.99
N LYS A 172 18.45 -11.54 10.81
CA LYS A 172 17.82 -12.75 10.29
C LYS A 172 16.46 -12.40 9.68
N VAL A 173 16.14 -13.01 8.55
CA VAL A 173 14.84 -12.89 7.89
C VAL A 173 14.23 -14.29 7.75
N TYR A 174 13.02 -14.46 8.24
CA TYR A 174 12.22 -15.66 7.99
C TYR A 174 11.21 -15.36 6.88
N LEU A 175 11.27 -16.09 5.78
CA LEU A 175 10.30 -15.97 4.69
C LEU A 175 9.23 -17.04 4.85
N ILE A 176 8.04 -16.64 5.29
CA ILE A 176 6.93 -17.55 5.61
C ILE A 176 6.11 -17.79 4.35
N VAL A 177 6.09 -19.03 3.87
CA VAL A 177 5.49 -19.41 2.58
C VAL A 177 4.44 -20.50 2.81
N ARG A 178 3.19 -20.19 2.49
CA ARG A 178 2.06 -21.12 2.68
C ARG A 178 2.19 -22.41 1.85
N LYS A 179 2.78 -22.30 0.67
CA LYS A 179 2.97 -23.44 -0.25
C LYS A 179 4.32 -24.12 0.03
N ASN A 180 4.55 -25.27 -0.61
CA ASN A 180 5.84 -25.94 -0.58
C ASN A 180 6.78 -25.44 -1.68
N PHE A 181 6.44 -24.33 -2.34
CA PHE A 181 7.24 -23.73 -3.41
C PHE A 181 7.00 -22.20 -3.44
N LEU A 182 7.97 -21.50 -4.01
CA LEU A 182 7.87 -20.06 -4.29
C LEU A 182 7.25 -19.86 -5.69
N ARG A 183 6.35 -18.89 -5.80
CA ARG A 183 5.77 -18.46 -7.09
C ARG A 183 6.63 -17.40 -7.78
N ALA A 184 7.67 -16.95 -7.10
CA ALA A 184 8.57 -15.93 -7.60
C ALA A 184 9.33 -16.40 -8.84
N SER A 185 9.87 -15.45 -9.60
CA SER A 185 10.74 -15.72 -10.74
C SER A 185 11.98 -16.53 -10.32
N ASN A 186 12.53 -17.31 -11.24
CA ASN A 186 13.71 -18.14 -10.97
C ASN A 186 14.88 -17.33 -10.40
N ILE A 187 15.04 -16.09 -10.88
CA ILE A 187 16.10 -15.19 -10.39
C ILE A 187 15.89 -14.89 -8.90
N MET A 188 14.67 -14.52 -8.53
CA MET A 188 14.36 -14.17 -7.15
C MET A 188 14.43 -15.41 -6.23
N GLN A 189 13.95 -16.57 -6.73
CA GLN A 189 14.07 -17.81 -5.97
C GLN A 189 15.54 -18.11 -5.65
N ARG A 190 16.42 -17.97 -6.65
CA ARG A 190 17.85 -18.21 -6.44
C ARG A 190 18.43 -17.24 -5.40
N ARG A 191 18.11 -15.95 -5.50
CA ARG A 191 18.63 -14.94 -4.57
C ARG A 191 18.27 -15.26 -3.11
N VAL A 192 17.00 -15.61 -2.85
CA VAL A 192 16.58 -15.88 -1.47
C VAL A 192 17.13 -17.23 -0.97
N ASN A 193 17.25 -18.23 -1.85
CA ASN A 193 17.80 -19.54 -1.46
C ASN A 193 19.31 -19.47 -1.17
N GLU A 194 20.04 -18.64 -1.86
CA GLU A 194 21.50 -18.50 -1.69
C GLU A 194 21.89 -17.53 -0.57
N ASN A 195 20.92 -16.79 -0.02
CA ASN A 195 21.19 -15.77 0.99
C ASN A 195 21.24 -16.41 2.40
N PRO A 196 22.41 -16.37 3.07
CA PRO A 196 22.54 -17.03 4.38
C PRO A 196 21.72 -16.39 5.50
N ASN A 197 21.29 -15.13 5.30
CA ASN A 197 20.48 -14.42 6.29
C ASN A 197 18.99 -14.70 6.14
N ILE A 198 18.57 -15.42 5.07
CA ILE A 198 17.15 -15.73 4.82
C ILE A 198 16.92 -17.22 5.09
N GLU A 199 15.89 -17.51 5.86
CA GLU A 199 15.42 -18.89 6.06
C GLU A 199 13.98 -18.97 5.57
N ILE A 200 13.73 -19.90 4.64
CA ILE A 200 12.39 -20.06 4.06
C ILE A 200 11.64 -21.13 4.84
N LEU A 201 10.49 -20.74 5.38
CA LEU A 201 9.60 -21.62 6.12
C LEU A 201 8.43 -22.03 5.20
N PHE A 202 8.65 -23.12 4.45
CA PHE A 202 7.61 -23.64 3.56
C PHE A 202 6.47 -24.31 4.32
N GLU A 203 5.30 -24.37 3.69
CA GLU A 203 4.07 -24.98 4.22
C GLU A 203 3.68 -24.39 5.58
N THR A 204 4.04 -23.12 5.81
CA THR A 204 3.89 -22.45 7.09
C THR A 204 2.99 -21.22 6.96
N GLN A 205 2.11 -21.02 7.93
CA GLN A 205 1.18 -19.89 7.97
C GLN A 205 1.22 -19.25 9.36
N ALA A 206 1.03 -17.93 9.40
CA ALA A 206 0.85 -17.22 10.66
C ALA A 206 -0.60 -17.35 11.13
N GLU A 207 -0.82 -17.59 12.42
CA GLU A 207 -2.14 -17.65 13.04
C GLU A 207 -2.37 -16.53 14.05
N GLY A 208 -1.33 -15.80 14.42
CA GLY A 208 -1.44 -14.68 15.37
C GLY A 208 -0.09 -14.08 15.67
N LEU A 209 -0.09 -12.92 16.30
CA LEU A 209 1.11 -12.22 16.74
C LEU A 209 1.02 -12.01 18.26
N PHE A 210 2.16 -11.92 18.92
CA PHE A 210 2.20 -11.65 20.34
C PHE A 210 3.31 -10.66 20.70
N GLY A 211 3.12 -10.01 21.86
CA GLY A 211 4.06 -9.04 22.40
C GLY A 211 3.37 -8.08 23.34
N GLU A 212 4.13 -7.42 24.17
CA GLU A 212 3.59 -6.47 25.17
C GLU A 212 3.52 -5.04 24.61
N ASN A 213 4.64 -4.55 24.09
CA ASN A 213 4.75 -3.16 23.60
C ASN A 213 5.01 -3.08 22.08
N GLY A 214 4.71 -4.14 21.37
CA GLY A 214 4.93 -4.31 19.95
C GLY A 214 5.05 -5.79 19.66
N VAL A 215 5.38 -6.12 18.42
CA VAL A 215 5.58 -7.52 18.03
C VAL A 215 6.84 -8.06 18.70
N GLU A 216 6.71 -9.19 19.40
CA GLU A 216 7.80 -9.96 19.99
C GLU A 216 7.85 -11.37 19.42
N GLY A 217 6.81 -11.76 18.69
CA GLY A 217 6.79 -13.06 18.04
C GLY A 217 5.53 -13.31 17.24
N VAL A 218 5.54 -14.45 16.53
CA VAL A 218 4.43 -14.89 15.69
C VAL A 218 4.11 -16.36 16.03
N HIS A 219 2.81 -16.64 16.14
CA HIS A 219 2.29 -18.02 16.25
C HIS A 219 2.21 -18.61 14.85
N LEU A 220 2.92 -19.71 14.61
CA LEU A 220 2.99 -20.36 13.31
C LEU A 220 2.36 -21.75 13.34
N VAL A 221 1.77 -22.13 12.20
CA VAL A 221 1.34 -23.50 11.96
C VAL A 221 2.00 -23.99 10.68
N LYS A 222 2.70 -25.11 10.78
CA LYS A 222 3.30 -25.82 9.64
C LYS A 222 2.42 -27.01 9.28
N GLY A 223 2.23 -27.25 7.99
CA GLY A 223 1.43 -28.37 7.50
C GLY A 223 -0.04 -28.30 7.90
N LYS A 224 -0.62 -27.10 7.95
CA LYS A 224 -2.00 -26.87 8.39
C LYS A 224 -2.98 -27.78 7.65
N ASP A 225 -3.90 -28.38 8.43
CA ASP A 225 -4.94 -29.30 7.94
C ASP A 225 -4.38 -30.61 7.36
N THR A 226 -3.15 -30.99 7.75
CA THR A 226 -2.55 -32.28 7.36
C THR A 226 -2.28 -33.15 8.60
N ALA A 227 -1.88 -34.40 8.37
CA ALA A 227 -1.49 -35.31 9.44
C ALA A 227 -0.19 -34.88 10.14
N HIS A 228 0.54 -33.94 9.56
CA HIS A 228 1.83 -33.45 10.08
C HIS A 228 1.74 -32.02 10.57
N GLU A 229 0.55 -31.59 11.00
CA GLU A 229 0.34 -30.24 11.50
C GLU A 229 1.13 -30.02 12.80
N GLU A 230 1.92 -28.96 12.82
CA GLU A 230 2.73 -28.58 13.97
C GLU A 230 2.57 -27.07 14.24
N ARG A 231 2.31 -26.71 15.50
CA ARG A 231 2.22 -25.31 15.93
C ARG A 231 3.42 -24.96 16.80
N TYR A 232 3.98 -23.78 16.56
CA TYR A 232 5.12 -23.29 17.33
C TYR A 232 5.18 -21.78 17.30
N ASP A 233 5.90 -21.22 18.26
CA ASP A 233 6.11 -19.78 18.35
C ASP A 233 7.49 -19.45 17.81
N LEU A 234 7.56 -18.36 17.02
CA LEU A 234 8.81 -17.88 16.46
C LEU A 234 9.05 -16.45 16.96
N PRO A 235 10.12 -16.23 17.75
CA PRO A 235 10.45 -14.86 18.18
C PRO A 235 10.89 -14.00 16.99
N ILE A 236 10.27 -12.84 16.84
CA ILE A 236 10.61 -11.83 15.82
C ILE A 236 10.34 -10.44 16.37
N ASP A 237 11.03 -9.45 15.82
CA ASP A 237 10.82 -8.04 16.16
C ASP A 237 9.93 -7.32 15.15
N GLY A 238 9.78 -7.87 13.95
CA GLY A 238 8.98 -7.27 12.89
C GLY A 238 8.32 -8.29 11.98
N PHE A 239 7.13 -7.97 11.50
CA PHE A 239 6.30 -8.85 10.70
C PHE A 239 5.85 -8.08 9.45
N PHE A 240 6.36 -8.46 8.29
CA PHE A 240 6.15 -7.78 7.02
C PHE A 240 5.19 -8.56 6.13
N LEU A 241 4.14 -7.90 5.68
CA LEU A 241 3.10 -8.50 4.83
C LEU A 241 3.40 -8.21 3.36
N ALA A 242 3.93 -9.21 2.66
CA ALA A 242 4.26 -9.10 1.23
C ALA A 242 3.35 -10.02 0.39
N ILE A 243 2.05 -9.98 0.67
CA ILE A 243 1.04 -10.80 0.00
C ILE A 243 0.28 -10.04 -1.09
N GLY A 244 0.81 -8.87 -1.46
CA GLY A 244 0.33 -8.05 -2.56
C GLY A 244 -0.56 -6.90 -2.14
N HIS A 245 -0.99 -6.14 -3.13
CA HIS A 245 -1.86 -4.98 -2.96
C HIS A 245 -3.13 -5.18 -3.79
N LYS A 246 -4.21 -4.55 -3.37
CA LYS A 246 -5.44 -4.44 -4.16
C LYS A 246 -5.51 -3.03 -4.71
N PRO A 247 -5.46 -2.83 -6.02
CA PRO A 247 -5.69 -1.51 -6.61
C PRO A 247 -7.08 -0.99 -6.24
N ASN A 248 -7.18 0.27 -5.91
CA ASN A 248 -8.46 0.90 -5.54
C ASN A 248 -9.21 1.33 -6.81
N THR A 249 -9.56 0.35 -7.66
CA THR A 249 -10.16 0.55 -8.98
C THR A 249 -11.61 0.09 -9.05
N ASP A 250 -12.21 -0.25 -7.96
CA ASP A 250 -13.61 -0.75 -7.92
C ASP A 250 -14.57 0.26 -8.57
N ILE A 251 -14.34 1.53 -8.42
CA ILE A 251 -15.08 2.59 -9.10
C ILE A 251 -14.87 2.62 -10.62
N UNK A 252 -13.95 2.10 -11.13
CA UNK A 252 -13.59 2.07 -12.51
C UNK A 252 -13.95 0.77 -13.16
N UNK A 253 -14.22 -0.24 -12.41
CA UNK A 253 -14.42 -1.53 -12.95
C UNK A 253 -15.82 -1.75 -13.57
N UNK A 254 -16.57 -0.99 -13.37
CA UNK A 254 -17.88 -1.03 -13.93
C UNK A 254 -18.02 -0.25 -15.22
N UNK A 255 -17.01 0.42 -15.40
CA UNK A 255 -17.11 1.29 -16.51
C UNK A 255 -16.11 1.04 -17.63
N ILE A 256 -14.93 0.57 -17.26
CA ILE A 256 -13.99 0.21 -18.33
C ILE A 256 -13.70 -1.28 -18.19
N PRO A 257 -13.88 -2.07 -19.24
CA PRO A 257 -13.17 -3.34 -19.31
C PRO A 257 -11.69 -2.98 -19.49
N LEU A 258 -11.01 -2.70 -18.38
CA LEU A 258 -9.56 -2.72 -18.40
C LEU A 258 -9.17 -4.12 -18.90
N PRO A 259 -8.35 -4.23 -19.96
CA PRO A 259 -7.81 -5.53 -20.31
C PRO A 259 -7.28 -6.12 -19.01
N SER A 260 -7.66 -7.35 -18.73
CA SER A 260 -7.22 -8.03 -17.51
C SER A 260 -5.71 -7.93 -17.46
N MET A 261 -5.21 -6.95 -16.75
CA MET A 261 -3.85 -7.02 -16.28
C MET A 261 -3.87 -8.24 -15.37
N LYS A 262 -3.36 -9.34 -15.86
CA LYS A 262 -3.02 -10.44 -14.99
C LYS A 262 -2.09 -9.81 -13.96
N THR A 263 -2.61 -9.61 -12.78
CA THR A 263 -1.81 -9.18 -11.64
C THR A 263 -0.97 -10.39 -11.21
N ASP A 264 -0.02 -10.74 -12.06
CA ASP A 264 1.07 -11.61 -11.67
C ASP A 264 2.10 -10.68 -10.99
N ILE A 265 1.69 -10.08 -9.88
CA ILE A 265 2.58 -9.41 -8.95
C ILE A 265 2.46 -10.16 -7.62
#